data_247577cc5de0446b9bf071961799fe60
#
_entry.id   247577cc5de0446b9bf071961799fe60
#
_cell.length_a   1.000
_cell.length_b   1.000
_cell.length_c   1.000
_cell.angle_alpha   90.00
_cell.angle_beta   90.00
_cell.angle_gamma   90.00
#
_symmetry.space_group_name_H-M   'P 1'
#
loop_
_entity.id
_entity.type
_entity.pdbx_description
1 polymer ?
#
loop_
_entity_poly.entity_id
_entity_poly.type
_entity_poly.pdbx_seq_one_letter_code
_entity_poly.pdbx_strand_id
1 'polypeptide(L)'
;MTRLWSAGEPIDVQSDNLLTPQTFTWQRHHHQVQHVAKRWRVDQDWWRGRIWREYFKLTTQTGLLVIIYRDLLTGEWFLQRLYD
;
A
#
# COMPACT_ATOMS: atom_id res chain seq x y z
N MET A 1 -17.31 3.98 5.22
CA MET A 1 -16.54 4.25 6.45
C MET A 1 -15.05 4.08 6.19
N THR A 2 -14.25 5.03 6.61
CA THR A 2 -12.80 4.97 6.41
C THR A 2 -12.19 4.12 7.53
N ARG A 3 -11.33 3.18 7.14
CA ARG A 3 -10.57 2.38 8.09
C ARG A 3 -9.09 2.72 7.98
N LEU A 4 -8.43 2.82 9.12
CA LEU A 4 -7.01 3.11 9.21
C LEU A 4 -6.31 2.08 10.07
N TRP A 5 -5.24 1.49 9.53
CA TRP A 5 -4.34 0.60 10.27
C TRP A 5 -3.01 1.34 10.46
N SER A 6 -2.77 1.85 11.66
CA SER A 6 -1.59 2.70 11.91
C SER A 6 -0.27 1.97 11.65
N ALA A 7 -0.21 0.69 11.95
CA ALA A 7 0.97 -0.14 11.69
C ALA A 7 0.92 -0.85 10.34
N GLY A 8 -0.18 -0.71 9.59
CA GLY A 8 -0.41 -1.43 8.35
C GLY A 8 -0.88 -2.85 8.57
N GLU A 9 -1.71 -3.35 7.65
CA GLU A 9 -2.13 -4.75 7.62
C GLU A 9 -1.42 -5.45 6.48
N PRO A 10 -0.72 -6.57 6.72
CA PRO A 10 0.03 -7.25 5.66
C PRO A 10 -0.87 -7.69 4.51
N ILE A 11 -0.44 -7.45 3.29
CA ILE A 11 -1.14 -7.86 2.07
C ILE A 11 -0.14 -8.46 1.08
N ASP A 12 -0.66 -9.26 0.16
CA ASP A 12 0.13 -9.75 -0.97
C ASP A 12 -0.12 -8.84 -2.16
N VAL A 13 0.97 -8.32 -2.73
CA VAL A 13 0.90 -7.42 -3.88
C VAL A 13 1.72 -8.00 -5.02
N GLN A 14 1.14 -7.98 -6.22
CA GLN A 14 1.87 -8.24 -7.45
C GLN A 14 2.11 -6.92 -8.14
N SER A 15 3.38 -6.64 -8.42
CA SER A 15 3.80 -5.39 -9.03
C SER A 15 4.47 -5.64 -10.39
N ASP A 16 4.56 -4.59 -11.19
CA ASP A 16 5.29 -4.63 -12.46
C ASP A 16 6.80 -4.44 -12.23
N ASN A 17 7.57 -4.32 -13.34
CA ASN A 17 9.02 -4.16 -13.28
C ASN A 17 9.47 -2.87 -12.59
N LEU A 18 8.59 -1.88 -12.50
CA LEU A 18 8.84 -0.60 -11.84
C LEU A 18 8.31 -0.57 -10.41
N LEU A 19 7.91 -1.73 -9.88
CA LEU A 19 7.34 -1.90 -8.55
C LEU A 19 6.04 -1.10 -8.35
N THR A 20 5.30 -0.86 -9.45
CA THR A 20 3.97 -0.28 -9.39
C THR A 20 2.96 -1.39 -9.14
N PRO A 21 2.11 -1.28 -8.09
CA PRO A 21 1.14 -2.33 -7.80
C PRO A 21 0.17 -2.55 -8.95
N GLN A 22 -0.05 -3.82 -9.31
CA GLN A 22 -1.01 -4.22 -10.33
C GLN A 22 -2.22 -4.90 -9.72
N THR A 23 -1.99 -5.74 -8.73
CA THR A 23 -3.04 -6.44 -7.99
C THR A 23 -2.61 -6.60 -6.55
N PHE A 24 -3.58 -6.74 -5.65
CA PHE A 24 -3.29 -7.10 -4.27
C PHE A 24 -4.40 -7.99 -3.71
N THR A 25 -4.06 -8.79 -2.72
CA THR A 25 -5.00 -9.67 -2.01
C THR A 25 -5.13 -9.21 -0.58
N TRP A 26 -6.37 -8.95 -0.17
CA TRP A 26 -6.72 -8.53 1.18
C TRP A 26 -7.97 -9.27 1.63
N GLN A 27 -7.91 -9.86 2.82
CA GLN A 27 -9.02 -10.64 3.40
C GLN A 27 -9.55 -11.69 2.41
N ARG A 28 -8.64 -12.41 1.74
CA ARG A 28 -8.94 -13.46 0.76
C ARG A 28 -9.62 -12.95 -0.51
N HIS A 29 -9.74 -11.63 -0.69
CA HIS A 29 -10.26 -11.03 -1.91
C HIS A 29 -9.13 -10.45 -2.74
N HIS A 30 -9.16 -10.78 -4.02
CA HIS A 30 -8.20 -10.30 -5.01
C HIS A 30 -8.72 -9.01 -5.62
N HIS A 31 -7.91 -7.96 -5.57
CA HIS A 31 -8.27 -6.65 -6.09
C HIS A 31 -7.33 -6.26 -7.21
N GLN A 32 -7.91 -5.82 -8.32
CA GLN A 32 -7.16 -5.31 -9.45
C GLN A 32 -7.05 -3.79 -9.34
N VAL A 33 -5.84 -3.27 -9.46
CA VAL A 33 -5.60 -1.82 -9.43
C VAL A 33 -6.05 -1.23 -10.76
N GLN A 34 -6.92 -0.23 -10.69
CA GLN A 34 -7.38 0.49 -11.86
C GLN A 34 -6.48 1.69 -12.15
N HIS A 35 -6.15 2.46 -11.11
CA HIS A 35 -5.42 3.70 -11.26
C HIS A 35 -4.62 4.01 -10.00
N VAL A 36 -3.38 4.45 -10.17
CA VAL A 36 -2.55 4.97 -9.09
C VAL A 36 -2.65 6.48 -9.13
N ALA A 37 -3.35 7.06 -8.14
CA ALA A 37 -3.62 8.49 -8.10
C ALA A 37 -2.43 9.27 -7.57
N LYS A 38 -1.65 8.68 -6.64
CA LYS A 38 -0.52 9.33 -6.02
C LYS A 38 0.50 8.31 -5.55
N ARG A 39 1.76 8.67 -5.67
CA ARG A 39 2.89 7.86 -5.21
C ARG A 39 3.88 8.78 -4.50
N TRP A 40 4.29 8.42 -3.28
CA TRP A 40 5.26 9.22 -2.54
C TRP A 40 6.09 8.35 -1.62
N ARG A 41 7.23 8.86 -1.19
CA ARG A 41 8.13 8.18 -0.27
C ARG A 41 8.21 8.92 1.04
N VAL A 42 8.36 8.13 2.11
CA VAL A 42 8.69 8.61 3.44
C VAL A 42 10.02 7.96 3.82
N ASP A 43 11.00 8.79 4.18
CA ASP A 43 12.32 8.36 4.64
C ASP A 43 12.64 9.18 5.89
N GLN A 44 12.50 8.54 7.05
CA GLN A 44 12.70 9.18 8.33
C GLN A 44 13.63 8.35 9.20
N ASP A 45 14.70 8.97 9.69
CA ASP A 45 15.53 8.42 10.73
C ASP A 45 15.10 9.02 12.07
N TRP A 46 14.89 8.14 13.05
CA TRP A 46 14.61 8.57 14.39
C TRP A 46 15.25 7.57 15.37
N TRP A 47 15.25 7.91 16.66
CA TRP A 47 16.02 7.17 17.66
C TRP A 47 15.64 5.68 17.79
N ARG A 48 14.46 5.25 17.31
CA ARG A 48 14.01 3.85 17.31
C ARG A 48 14.34 3.10 16.04
N GLY A 49 14.85 3.78 15.02
CA GLY A 49 15.17 3.17 13.75
C GLY A 49 14.78 4.03 12.56
N ARG A 50 14.77 3.41 11.40
CA ARG A 50 14.48 4.09 10.15
C ARG A 50 13.11 3.66 9.64
N ILE A 51 12.30 4.62 9.21
CA ILE A 51 11.08 4.39 8.44
C ILE A 51 11.39 4.77 7.00
N TRP A 52 11.35 3.77 6.12
CA TRP A 52 11.62 3.96 4.70
C TRP A 52 10.54 3.22 3.92
N ARG A 53 9.57 3.97 3.40
CA ARG A 53 8.36 3.43 2.81
C ARG A 53 8.01 4.15 1.53
N GLU A 54 7.44 3.41 0.59
CA GLU A 54 6.82 3.98 -0.60
C GLU A 54 5.32 3.75 -0.52
N TYR A 55 4.57 4.85 -0.56
CA TYR A 55 3.12 4.84 -0.44
C TYR A 55 2.47 4.99 -1.81
N PHE A 56 1.32 4.35 -1.95
CA PHE A 56 0.50 4.43 -3.17
C PHE A 56 -0.94 4.69 -2.76
N LYS A 57 -1.51 5.77 -3.27
CA LYS A 57 -2.95 6.02 -3.19
C LYS A 57 -3.54 5.56 -4.51
N LEU A 58 -4.42 4.58 -4.46
CA LEU A 58 -4.91 3.94 -5.68
C LEU A 58 -6.38 3.60 -5.59
N THR A 59 -6.99 3.40 -6.76
CA THR A 59 -8.35 2.90 -6.88
C THR A 59 -8.31 1.51 -7.50
N THR A 60 -9.24 0.65 -7.04
CA THR A 60 -9.43 -0.67 -7.61
C THR A 60 -10.51 -0.64 -8.68
N GLN A 61 -10.58 -1.70 -9.49
CA GLN A 61 -11.62 -1.83 -10.49
C GLN A 61 -13.03 -1.94 -9.89
N THR A 62 -13.12 -2.34 -8.63
CA THR A 62 -14.41 -2.41 -7.91
C THR A 62 -14.79 -1.09 -7.25
N GLY A 63 -13.97 -0.05 -7.39
CA GLY A 63 -14.29 1.29 -6.89
C GLY A 63 -13.79 1.61 -5.50
N LEU A 64 -12.94 0.76 -4.91
CA LEU A 64 -12.33 1.05 -3.62
C LEU A 64 -11.18 2.05 -3.78
N LEU A 65 -11.11 2.99 -2.87
CA LEU A 65 -9.96 3.90 -2.74
C LEU A 65 -9.14 3.47 -1.54
N VAL A 66 -7.87 3.16 -1.76
CA VAL A 66 -7.00 2.63 -0.71
C VAL A 66 -5.65 3.31 -0.72
N ILE A 67 -4.98 3.29 0.44
CA ILE A 67 -3.56 3.62 0.55
C ILE A 67 -2.85 2.35 1.01
N ILE A 68 -1.91 1.89 0.19
CA ILE A 68 -1.00 0.80 0.52
C ILE A 68 0.42 1.33 0.54
N TYR A 69 1.33 0.62 1.21
CA TYR A 69 2.73 0.98 1.17
C TYR A 69 3.61 -0.25 1.12
N ARG A 70 4.78 -0.07 0.55
CA ARG A 70 5.85 -1.04 0.56
C ARG A 70 6.91 -0.58 1.55
N ASP A 71 7.25 -1.42 2.50
CA ASP A 71 8.39 -1.19 3.38
C ASP A 71 9.66 -1.47 2.58
N LEU A 72 10.46 -0.44 2.34
CA LEU A 72 11.65 -0.57 1.49
C LEU A 72 12.82 -1.24 2.23
N LEU A 73 12.72 -1.39 3.55
CA LEU A 73 13.71 -2.12 4.34
C LEU A 73 13.52 -3.63 4.24
N THR A 74 12.28 -4.08 4.16
CA THR A 74 11.94 -5.51 4.15
C THR A 74 11.41 -6.00 2.82
N GLY A 75 10.86 -5.12 2.00
CA GLY A 75 10.19 -5.45 0.76
C GLY A 75 8.75 -5.92 0.92
N GLU A 76 8.22 -5.88 2.13
CA GLU A 76 6.85 -6.29 2.40
C GLU A 76 5.86 -5.16 2.10
N TRP A 77 4.62 -5.56 1.78
CA TRP A 77 3.54 -4.66 1.47
C TRP A 77 2.48 -4.65 2.57
N PHE A 78 1.86 -3.48 2.78
CA PHE A 78 0.86 -3.29 3.83
C PHE A 78 -0.27 -2.41 3.32
N LEU A 79 -1.49 -2.72 3.79
CA LEU A 79 -2.65 -1.86 3.62
C LEU A 79 -2.73 -0.92 4.82
N GLN A 80 -2.71 0.38 4.56
CA GLN A 80 -2.75 1.37 5.63
C GLN A 80 -4.13 1.99 5.79
N ARG A 81 -4.82 2.28 4.69
CA ARG A 81 -6.11 2.97 4.76
C ARG A 81 -7.05 2.47 3.67
N LEU A 82 -8.29 2.29 4.05
CA LEU A 82 -9.39 2.00 3.15
C LEU A 82 -10.43 3.12 3.30
N TYR A 83 -10.70 3.79 2.19
CA TYR A 83 -11.80 4.76 2.12
C TYR A 83 -13.03 4.04 1.60
N ASP A 84 -14.04 4.05 2.42
CA ASP A 84 -15.27 3.32 2.11
C ASP A 84 -16.43 4.30 1.91
#